data_22c7286359ea1d3bc12088f50dc34e45
#
_entry.id   22c7286359ea1d3bc12088f50dc34e45
#
_cell.length_a   1.000
_cell.length_b   1.000
_cell.length_c   1.000
_cell.angle_alpha   90.00
_cell.angle_beta   90.00
_cell.angle_gamma   90.00
#
_symmetry.space_group_name_H-M   'P 1'
#
loop_
_entity.id
_entity.type
_entity.pdbx_description
1 polymer ?
#
loop_
_entity_poly.entity_id
_entity_poly.type
_entity_poly.pdbx_seq_one_letter_code
_entity_poly.pdbx_strand_id
1 'polypeptide(L)'
;MNSASIPEVQPAEPQAVLQALPAASVSKTVLSGRSGSKSVGTALWQWPLVFFGWCWRILAGGLLCFTLVGSILVTGWTYRWMQGLVLRGWWKRSRFRQEGSFEDFCASLGHDAPVARPRWLLQERMRTALNRLDAAGRQPSTVRKILRALRLPWHSLWLNFKIGFQGLFCTYLLTGLGCLIMLFSWEFGWLNSFNKGYEQALIGPLTGLLGIFVFIVAMVYVPMAQVHQAVTGDYRAFFDIRFVWRLIRARLSVYVILAALITLISLPLEILKTAPAFFGDWTESWSDAEVLKMLQNYYLICSLVLFVSLLIWRWLAARIYQSAVLKVLGRGWVTRAELHPTLANWLDRLDIFPVPTLESAGLTYLVKSGSRSVYRRTLYVLLFFIWFGFVAKVYVGQFLNYHPFEAFMNHPLVQFPHFNYIPSDLKS
;
A
#
# COMPACT_ATOMS: atom_id res chain seq x y z
N MET A 1 -42.18 25.41 55.95
CA MET A 1 -41.20 25.44 54.87
C MET A 1 -41.26 24.08 54.16
N ASN A 2 -41.94 24.06 53.02
CA ASN A 2 -42.27 22.81 52.30
C ASN A 2 -41.07 22.44 51.43
N SER A 3 -40.49 21.26 51.67
CA SER A 3 -39.53 20.59 50.78
C SER A 3 -40.28 19.85 49.68
N ALA A 4 -40.26 20.38 48.47
CA ALA A 4 -40.77 19.72 47.28
C ALA A 4 -39.81 18.62 46.86
N SER A 5 -40.30 17.38 46.85
CA SER A 5 -39.59 16.19 46.31
C SER A 5 -39.55 16.27 44.78
N ILE A 6 -38.33 16.16 44.25
CA ILE A 6 -38.06 16.05 42.81
C ILE A 6 -38.40 14.62 42.38
N PRO A 7 -39.15 14.40 41.31
CA PRO A 7 -39.45 13.06 40.83
C PRO A 7 -38.19 12.46 40.14
N GLU A 8 -37.86 11.25 40.58
CA GLU A 8 -36.82 10.40 40.04
C GLU A 8 -37.18 9.94 38.62
N VAL A 9 -36.44 10.45 37.62
CA VAL A 9 -36.59 10.03 36.22
C VAL A 9 -35.89 8.69 36.06
N GLN A 10 -36.67 7.62 35.96
CA GLN A 10 -36.14 6.30 35.55
C GLN A 10 -35.53 6.38 34.13
N PRO A 11 -34.32 5.86 33.90
CA PRO A 11 -33.78 5.77 32.58
C PRO A 11 -34.57 4.73 31.75
N ALA A 12 -35.14 5.19 30.65
CA ALA A 12 -35.81 4.34 29.67
C ALA A 12 -34.81 3.33 29.09
N GLU A 13 -35.07 2.05 29.25
CA GLU A 13 -34.35 0.97 28.56
C GLU A 13 -34.45 1.21 27.05
N PRO A 14 -33.37 1.16 26.28
CA PRO A 14 -33.40 1.13 24.84
C PRO A 14 -33.89 -0.25 24.39
N GLN A 15 -35.21 -0.43 24.27
CA GLN A 15 -35.72 -1.57 23.53
C GLN A 15 -35.25 -1.49 22.11
N ALA A 16 -34.33 -2.38 21.77
CA ALA A 16 -33.79 -2.61 20.44
C ALA A 16 -34.96 -3.00 19.50
N VAL A 17 -35.41 -2.06 18.73
CA VAL A 17 -36.19 -2.32 17.52
C VAL A 17 -35.22 -2.87 16.47
N LEU A 18 -34.81 -4.11 16.63
CA LEU A 18 -34.27 -4.95 15.58
C LEU A 18 -35.47 -5.38 14.71
N GLN A 19 -35.98 -4.47 13.89
CA GLN A 19 -36.80 -4.86 12.76
C GLN A 19 -35.95 -5.70 11.84
N ALA A 20 -36.16 -7.01 11.90
CA ALA A 20 -35.69 -7.96 10.93
C ALA A 20 -36.19 -7.52 9.54
N LEU A 21 -35.28 -6.95 8.75
CA LEU A 21 -35.47 -6.81 7.32
C LEU A 21 -35.72 -8.21 6.77
N PRO A 22 -36.83 -8.44 6.05
CA PRO A 22 -37.09 -9.75 5.46
C PRO A 22 -35.93 -10.10 4.55
N ALA A 23 -35.36 -11.29 4.77
CA ALA A 23 -34.40 -11.90 3.88
C ALA A 23 -35.01 -11.89 2.48
N ALA A 24 -34.58 -10.99 1.63
CA ALA A 24 -34.98 -10.95 0.24
C ALA A 24 -34.68 -12.32 -0.33
N SER A 25 -35.72 -13.10 -0.58
CA SER A 25 -35.66 -14.36 -1.30
C SER A 25 -35.04 -14.06 -2.66
N VAL A 26 -33.73 -14.29 -2.76
CA VAL A 26 -33.02 -14.21 -4.04
C VAL A 26 -33.63 -15.32 -4.91
N SER A 27 -34.51 -14.90 -5.80
CA SER A 27 -35.13 -15.73 -6.81
C SER A 27 -34.03 -16.54 -7.51
N LYS A 28 -34.09 -17.87 -7.38
CA LYS A 28 -33.19 -18.85 -7.99
C LYS A 28 -33.31 -18.95 -9.51
N THR A 29 -34.00 -18.01 -10.15
CA THR A 29 -34.27 -18.03 -11.58
C THR A 29 -33.28 -17.12 -12.30
N VAL A 30 -32.49 -17.71 -13.16
CA VAL A 30 -31.51 -17.15 -14.11
C VAL A 30 -30.03 -17.37 -13.74
N LEU A 31 -29.64 -18.62 -13.51
CA LEU A 31 -28.21 -19.02 -13.66
C LEU A 31 -28.06 -20.38 -14.38
N SER A 32 -28.96 -20.67 -15.30
CA SER A 32 -28.82 -21.78 -16.23
C SER A 32 -28.34 -21.25 -17.58
N GLY A 33 -27.07 -21.22 -17.81
CA GLY A 33 -26.59 -20.91 -19.14
C GLY A 33 -25.17 -20.34 -19.20
N ARG A 34 -24.19 -21.23 -19.20
CA ARG A 34 -22.88 -21.19 -19.82
C ARG A 34 -21.74 -21.67 -18.91
N SER A 35 -21.80 -22.93 -18.55
CA SER A 35 -20.60 -23.73 -18.30
C SER A 35 -19.91 -24.00 -19.64
N GLY A 36 -19.38 -22.99 -20.27
CA GLY A 36 -18.48 -23.14 -21.40
C GLY A 36 -17.10 -23.52 -20.88
N SER A 37 -16.75 -24.76 -20.94
CA SER A 37 -15.39 -25.26 -20.86
C SER A 37 -14.50 -24.39 -21.76
N LYS A 38 -13.74 -23.47 -21.16
CA LYS A 38 -12.71 -22.70 -21.87
C LYS A 38 -11.65 -23.69 -22.30
N SER A 39 -11.63 -24.05 -23.59
CA SER A 39 -10.63 -24.94 -24.16
C SER A 39 -9.22 -24.41 -23.84
N VAL A 40 -8.30 -25.29 -23.49
CA VAL A 40 -6.89 -24.98 -23.17
C VAL A 40 -6.23 -24.18 -24.30
N GLY A 41 -6.66 -24.37 -25.55
CA GLY A 41 -6.18 -23.63 -26.72
C GLY A 41 -6.42 -22.12 -26.68
N THR A 42 -7.51 -21.65 -26.04
CA THR A 42 -7.77 -20.19 -25.92
C THR A 42 -6.89 -19.50 -24.88
N ALA A 43 -6.33 -20.24 -23.93
CA ALA A 43 -5.45 -19.70 -22.91
C ALA A 43 -4.05 -19.34 -23.46
N LEU A 44 -3.53 -20.13 -24.39
CA LEU A 44 -2.22 -19.92 -25.01
C LEU A 44 -2.18 -18.64 -25.88
N TRP A 45 -3.24 -18.37 -26.63
CA TRP A 45 -3.35 -17.17 -27.45
C TRP A 45 -3.55 -15.86 -26.65
N GLN A 46 -4.03 -15.95 -25.41
CA GLN A 46 -4.21 -14.77 -24.56
C GLN A 46 -2.91 -14.35 -23.86
N TRP A 47 -1.92 -15.24 -23.80
CA TRP A 47 -0.67 -14.97 -23.09
C TRP A 47 0.13 -13.76 -23.64
N PRO A 48 0.33 -13.63 -24.97
CA PRO A 48 1.01 -12.46 -25.53
C PRO A 48 0.28 -11.14 -25.20
N LEU A 49 -1.05 -11.12 -25.30
CA LEU A 49 -1.84 -9.90 -24.99
C LEU A 49 -1.74 -9.51 -23.52
N VAL A 50 -1.68 -10.50 -22.61
CA VAL A 50 -1.45 -10.25 -21.18
C VAL A 50 -0.05 -9.71 -20.94
N PHE A 51 0.96 -10.30 -21.57
CA PHE A 51 2.35 -9.86 -21.49
C PHE A 51 2.53 -8.43 -22.02
N PHE A 52 2.08 -8.15 -23.24
CA PHE A 52 2.12 -6.78 -23.79
C PHE A 52 1.34 -5.78 -22.92
N GLY A 53 0.20 -6.21 -22.35
CA GLY A 53 -0.55 -5.39 -21.43
C GLY A 53 0.21 -5.04 -20.15
N TRP A 54 1.07 -5.93 -19.65
CA TRP A 54 1.94 -5.64 -18.52
C TRP A 54 3.14 -4.79 -18.91
N CYS A 55 3.78 -5.06 -20.04
CA CYS A 55 4.87 -4.21 -20.58
C CYS A 55 4.39 -2.76 -20.74
N TRP A 56 3.22 -2.56 -21.34
CA TRP A 56 2.62 -1.24 -21.45
C TRP A 56 2.39 -0.55 -20.10
N ARG A 57 1.88 -1.29 -19.10
CA ARG A 57 1.66 -0.74 -17.75
C ARG A 57 2.96 -0.37 -17.06
N ILE A 58 4.01 -1.17 -17.24
CA ILE A 58 5.34 -0.88 -16.68
C ILE A 58 5.90 0.40 -17.31
N LEU A 59 5.86 0.52 -18.62
CA LEU A 59 6.32 1.73 -19.31
C LEU A 59 5.49 2.96 -18.92
N ALA A 60 4.18 2.87 -19.03
CA ALA A 60 3.29 3.99 -18.70
C ALA A 60 3.36 4.34 -17.19
N GLY A 61 3.52 3.35 -16.31
CA GLY A 61 3.67 3.56 -14.88
C GLY A 61 4.99 4.20 -14.52
N GLY A 62 6.09 3.77 -15.13
CA GLY A 62 7.40 4.40 -14.97
C GLY A 62 7.39 5.85 -15.45
N LEU A 63 6.82 6.13 -16.65
CA LEU A 63 6.66 7.50 -17.14
C LEU A 63 5.82 8.38 -16.20
N LEU A 64 4.75 7.84 -15.63
CA LEU A 64 3.96 8.59 -14.64
C LEU A 64 4.74 8.82 -13.34
N CYS A 65 5.55 7.86 -12.90
CA CYS A 65 6.41 8.03 -11.72
C CYS A 65 7.52 9.07 -11.92
N PHE A 66 7.79 9.50 -13.12
CA PHE A 66 8.68 10.61 -13.42
C PHE A 66 8.15 11.96 -12.91
N THR A 67 6.85 12.08 -12.71
CA THR A 67 6.21 13.29 -12.20
C THR A 67 5.59 13.05 -10.82
N LEU A 68 5.60 14.08 -9.96
CA LEU A 68 4.99 13.99 -8.63
C LEU A 68 3.50 13.61 -8.69
N VAL A 69 2.73 14.29 -9.53
CA VAL A 69 1.30 14.03 -9.71
C VAL A 69 1.06 12.62 -10.24
N GLY A 70 1.86 12.19 -11.21
CA GLY A 70 1.80 10.83 -11.75
C GLY A 70 2.12 9.77 -10.70
N SER A 71 3.11 10.01 -9.84
CA SER A 71 3.44 9.11 -8.71
C SER A 71 2.29 8.96 -7.72
N ILE A 72 1.56 10.06 -7.42
CA ILE A 72 0.37 10.03 -6.57
C ILE A 72 -0.73 9.20 -7.23
N LEU A 73 -0.99 9.41 -8.52
CA LEU A 73 -1.99 8.67 -9.28
C LEU A 73 -1.70 7.17 -9.32
N VAL A 74 -0.44 6.82 -9.58
CA VAL A 74 0.03 5.42 -9.61
C VAL A 74 -0.10 4.78 -8.23
N THR A 75 0.25 5.50 -7.18
CA THR A 75 0.07 5.04 -5.80
C THR A 75 -1.38 4.70 -5.53
N GLY A 76 -2.33 5.56 -5.88
CA GLY A 76 -3.76 5.31 -5.71
C GLY A 76 -4.26 4.10 -6.51
N TRP A 77 -3.77 3.94 -7.75
CA TRP A 77 -4.08 2.76 -8.53
C TRP A 77 -3.54 1.48 -7.85
N THR A 78 -2.32 1.49 -7.29
CA THR A 78 -1.77 0.33 -6.58
C THR A 78 -2.57 -0.03 -5.34
N TYR A 79 -3.16 0.94 -4.63
CA TYR A 79 -4.08 0.68 -3.51
C TYR A 79 -5.32 -0.10 -3.97
N ARG A 80 -5.97 0.34 -5.03
CA ARG A 80 -7.11 -0.37 -5.60
C ARG A 80 -6.74 -1.75 -6.13
N TRP A 81 -5.55 -1.88 -6.67
CA TRP A 81 -5.01 -3.17 -7.11
C TRP A 81 -4.80 -4.13 -5.92
N MET A 82 -4.22 -3.65 -4.81
CA MET A 82 -4.10 -4.43 -3.57
C MET A 82 -5.45 -4.89 -3.03
N GLN A 83 -6.44 -4.00 -3.01
CA GLN A 83 -7.81 -4.31 -2.61
C GLN A 83 -8.36 -5.49 -3.43
N GLY A 84 -8.27 -5.40 -4.76
CA GLY A 84 -8.71 -6.47 -5.66
C GLY A 84 -7.92 -7.78 -5.50
N LEU A 85 -6.62 -7.71 -5.21
CA LEU A 85 -5.78 -8.89 -4.95
C LEU A 85 -6.21 -9.63 -3.68
N VAL A 86 -6.46 -8.91 -2.59
CA VAL A 86 -6.87 -9.49 -1.31
C VAL A 86 -8.24 -10.16 -1.47
N LEU A 87 -9.22 -9.46 -2.01
CA LEU A 87 -10.56 -9.99 -2.20
C LEU A 87 -10.58 -11.22 -3.12
N ARG A 88 -9.87 -11.14 -4.27
CA ARG A 88 -9.74 -12.28 -5.18
C ARG A 88 -9.08 -13.49 -4.53
N GLY A 89 -8.11 -13.24 -3.63
CA GLY A 89 -7.45 -14.33 -2.93
C GLY A 89 -8.36 -15.01 -1.91
N TRP A 90 -9.23 -14.28 -1.24
CA TRP A 90 -10.25 -14.86 -0.37
C TRP A 90 -11.34 -15.57 -1.18
N TRP A 91 -11.84 -14.95 -2.25
CA TRP A 91 -12.80 -15.59 -3.16
C TRP A 91 -12.30 -16.94 -3.71
N LYS A 92 -11.01 -17.05 -4.05
CA LYS A 92 -10.43 -18.34 -4.50
C LYS A 92 -10.47 -19.43 -3.43
N ARG A 93 -10.57 -19.08 -2.16
CA ARG A 93 -10.64 -20.01 -1.02
C ARG A 93 -12.07 -20.32 -0.60
N SER A 94 -13.03 -19.54 -1.05
CA SER A 94 -14.44 -19.71 -0.75
C SER A 94 -15.08 -20.73 -1.70
N ARG A 95 -16.25 -21.25 -1.29
CA ARG A 95 -17.08 -22.12 -2.13
C ARG A 95 -17.62 -21.41 -3.38
N PHE A 96 -17.80 -20.09 -3.33
CA PHE A 96 -18.31 -19.29 -4.44
C PHE A 96 -17.42 -19.31 -5.70
N ARG A 97 -16.20 -19.81 -5.60
CA ARG A 97 -15.37 -20.05 -6.76
C ARG A 97 -16.00 -21.04 -7.76
N GLN A 98 -16.81 -21.98 -7.27
CA GLN A 98 -17.47 -23.00 -8.09
C GLN A 98 -18.80 -22.49 -8.67
N GLU A 99 -19.43 -21.49 -8.02
CA GLU A 99 -20.76 -20.99 -8.34
C GLU A 99 -20.77 -19.89 -9.41
N GLY A 100 -19.65 -19.18 -9.64
CA GLY A 100 -19.63 -18.07 -10.60
C GLY A 100 -18.26 -17.44 -10.82
N SER A 101 -18.24 -16.35 -11.57
CA SER A 101 -17.03 -15.57 -11.81
C SER A 101 -16.73 -14.62 -10.65
N PHE A 102 -15.46 -14.23 -10.50
CA PHE A 102 -15.08 -13.19 -9.53
C PHE A 102 -15.73 -11.83 -9.84
N GLU A 103 -16.05 -11.57 -11.10
CA GLU A 103 -16.69 -10.33 -11.54
C GLU A 103 -18.14 -10.29 -11.08
N ASP A 104 -18.86 -11.42 -11.15
CA ASP A 104 -20.25 -11.53 -10.67
C ASP A 104 -20.30 -11.41 -9.15
N PHE A 105 -19.33 -12.01 -8.44
CA PHE A 105 -19.19 -11.84 -7.00
C PHE A 105 -18.98 -10.36 -6.63
N CYS A 106 -18.06 -9.66 -7.29
CA CYS A 106 -17.86 -8.23 -7.04
C CYS A 106 -19.12 -7.41 -7.34
N ALA A 107 -19.87 -7.76 -8.40
CA ALA A 107 -21.12 -7.07 -8.72
C ALA A 107 -22.18 -7.25 -7.62
N SER A 108 -22.21 -8.41 -6.95
CA SER A 108 -23.13 -8.69 -5.84
C SER A 108 -22.82 -7.91 -4.56
N LEU A 109 -21.61 -7.36 -4.40
CA LEU A 109 -21.21 -6.58 -3.22
C LEU A 109 -21.81 -5.15 -3.21
N GLY A 110 -22.43 -4.71 -4.30
CA GLY A 110 -23.10 -3.41 -4.38
C GLY A 110 -22.13 -2.22 -4.30
N HIS A 111 -22.45 -1.22 -3.47
CA HIS A 111 -21.67 0.01 -3.35
C HIS A 111 -20.27 -0.20 -2.76
N ASP A 112 -20.07 -1.25 -1.96
CA ASP A 112 -18.79 -1.60 -1.35
C ASP A 112 -17.93 -2.48 -2.26
N ALA A 113 -18.36 -2.71 -3.50
CA ALA A 113 -17.65 -3.55 -4.43
C ALA A 113 -16.35 -2.89 -4.87
N PRO A 114 -15.20 -3.52 -4.63
CA PRO A 114 -13.98 -3.10 -5.31
C PRO A 114 -14.14 -3.40 -6.79
N VAL A 115 -13.53 -2.57 -7.62
CA VAL A 115 -13.47 -2.87 -9.05
C VAL A 115 -12.71 -4.17 -9.26
N ALA A 116 -13.41 -5.21 -9.70
CA ALA A 116 -12.86 -6.58 -9.86
C ALA A 116 -11.57 -6.60 -10.68
N ARG A 117 -11.49 -5.73 -11.67
CA ARG A 117 -10.30 -5.54 -12.52
C ARG A 117 -10.12 -4.05 -12.78
N PRO A 118 -9.45 -3.31 -11.87
CA PRO A 118 -9.13 -1.92 -12.14
C PRO A 118 -8.26 -1.87 -13.40
N ARG A 119 -8.79 -1.23 -14.44
CA ARG A 119 -8.07 -1.08 -15.69
C ARG A 119 -7.17 0.13 -15.60
N TRP A 120 -5.91 -0.16 -15.29
CA TRP A 120 -4.92 0.89 -15.17
C TRP A 120 -5.48 2.05 -14.32
N LEU A 121 -5.34 3.27 -14.74
CA LEU A 121 -5.87 4.42 -14.01
C LEU A 121 -7.40 4.59 -14.12
N LEU A 122 -8.09 3.76 -14.93
CA LEU A 122 -9.55 3.85 -15.10
C LEU A 122 -10.27 2.87 -14.18
N GLN A 123 -11.35 3.32 -13.53
CA GLN A 123 -12.17 2.47 -12.67
C GLN A 123 -12.90 1.40 -13.47
N GLU A 124 -13.52 1.81 -14.57
CA GLU A 124 -14.35 0.95 -15.41
C GLU A 124 -13.97 1.11 -16.89
N ARG A 125 -14.30 0.12 -17.69
CA ARG A 125 -14.21 0.29 -19.14
C ARG A 125 -15.19 1.39 -19.55
N MET A 126 -14.68 2.40 -20.20
CA MET A 126 -15.53 3.49 -20.74
C MET A 126 -16.70 2.95 -21.56
N ARG A 127 -16.45 1.90 -22.34
CA ARG A 127 -17.48 1.20 -23.13
C ARG A 127 -18.58 0.56 -22.26
N THR A 128 -18.21 -0.07 -21.14
CA THR A 128 -19.17 -0.71 -20.21
C THR A 128 -20.01 0.34 -19.49
N ALA A 129 -19.39 1.44 -19.08
CA ALA A 129 -20.09 2.55 -18.44
C ALA A 129 -21.06 3.25 -19.40
N LEU A 130 -20.66 3.44 -20.65
CA LEU A 130 -21.56 4.00 -21.70
C LEU A 130 -22.73 3.05 -22.01
N ASN A 131 -22.48 1.75 -22.15
CA ASN A 131 -23.54 0.76 -22.41
C ASN A 131 -24.59 0.70 -21.28
N ARG A 132 -24.17 0.84 -20.02
CA ARG A 132 -25.12 0.92 -18.88
C ARG A 132 -26.00 2.16 -18.94
N LEU A 133 -25.44 3.28 -19.43
CA LEU A 133 -26.19 4.52 -19.59
C LEU A 133 -27.20 4.45 -20.73
N ASP A 134 -26.86 3.75 -21.82
CA ASP A 134 -27.75 3.52 -22.95
C ASP A 134 -28.88 2.55 -22.58
N ALA A 135 -28.60 1.53 -21.76
CA ALA A 135 -29.59 0.58 -21.24
C ALA A 135 -30.60 1.20 -20.26
N ALA A 136 -30.26 2.33 -19.63
CA ALA A 136 -31.16 3.05 -18.74
C ALA A 136 -32.26 3.87 -19.43
N GLY A 137 -32.49 3.69 -20.73
CA GLY A 137 -33.67 4.19 -21.49
C GLY A 137 -33.72 5.71 -21.74
N ARG A 138 -32.76 6.48 -21.26
CA ARG A 138 -32.64 7.91 -21.57
C ARG A 138 -31.60 8.08 -22.68
N GLN A 139 -32.06 8.27 -23.91
CA GLN A 139 -31.18 8.70 -25.01
C GLN A 139 -30.68 10.13 -24.72
N PRO A 140 -29.48 10.30 -24.17
CA PRO A 140 -28.94 11.63 -23.96
C PRO A 140 -28.51 12.23 -25.32
N SER A 141 -28.68 13.54 -25.48
CA SER A 141 -28.14 14.27 -26.65
C SER A 141 -26.64 13.96 -26.82
N THR A 142 -26.15 14.00 -28.06
CA THR A 142 -24.74 13.71 -28.41
C THR A 142 -23.74 14.48 -27.54
N VAL A 143 -24.04 15.75 -27.24
CA VAL A 143 -23.23 16.60 -26.37
C VAL A 143 -23.15 16.04 -24.94
N ARG A 144 -24.25 15.56 -24.39
CA ARG A 144 -24.28 14.95 -23.05
C ARG A 144 -23.51 13.61 -23.04
N LYS A 145 -23.53 12.83 -24.13
CA LYS A 145 -22.70 11.61 -24.26
C LYS A 145 -21.22 11.95 -24.22
N ILE A 146 -20.78 12.96 -24.96
CA ILE A 146 -19.39 13.42 -24.99
C ILE A 146 -18.95 13.95 -23.61
N LEU A 147 -19.74 14.82 -22.99
CA LEU A 147 -19.42 15.35 -21.66
C LEU A 147 -19.32 14.24 -20.59
N ARG A 148 -20.19 13.24 -20.66
CA ARG A 148 -20.10 12.07 -19.75
C ARG A 148 -18.87 11.21 -20.05
N ALA A 149 -18.54 11.00 -21.32
CA ALA A 149 -17.34 10.27 -21.74
C ALA A 149 -16.05 10.94 -21.23
N LEU A 150 -16.00 12.26 -21.18
CA LEU A 150 -14.88 13.02 -20.61
C LEU A 150 -14.89 13.02 -19.07
N ARG A 151 -16.06 13.06 -18.46
CA ARG A 151 -16.21 13.08 -16.98
C ARG A 151 -15.79 11.76 -16.31
N LEU A 152 -16.02 10.62 -16.97
CA LEU A 152 -15.68 9.30 -16.41
C LEU A 152 -14.17 9.12 -16.16
N PRO A 153 -13.26 9.36 -17.15
CA PRO A 153 -11.83 9.26 -16.89
C PRO A 153 -11.35 10.29 -15.87
N TRP A 154 -11.89 11.52 -15.89
CA TRP A 154 -11.55 12.55 -14.91
C TRP A 154 -11.91 12.12 -13.48
N HIS A 155 -13.12 11.59 -13.29
CA HIS A 155 -13.53 11.07 -11.97
C HIS A 155 -12.62 9.93 -11.49
N SER A 156 -12.24 9.03 -12.40
CA SER A 156 -11.34 7.92 -12.07
C SER A 156 -9.92 8.41 -11.72
N LEU A 157 -9.39 9.38 -12.44
CA LEU A 157 -8.11 10.00 -12.14
C LEU A 157 -8.15 10.72 -10.79
N TRP A 158 -9.21 11.50 -10.54
CA TRP A 158 -9.40 12.18 -9.26
C TRP A 158 -9.48 11.20 -8.09
N LEU A 159 -10.19 10.08 -8.26
CA LEU A 159 -10.27 9.04 -7.24
C LEU A 159 -8.90 8.40 -6.95
N ASN A 160 -8.13 8.08 -8.02
CA ASN A 160 -6.77 7.58 -7.84
C ASN A 160 -5.88 8.61 -7.15
N PHE A 161 -5.97 9.88 -7.54
CA PHE A 161 -5.23 10.96 -6.89
C PHE A 161 -5.58 11.06 -5.41
N LYS A 162 -6.88 11.10 -5.07
CA LYS A 162 -7.35 11.17 -3.68
C LYS A 162 -6.84 10.00 -2.84
N ILE A 163 -6.99 8.76 -3.33
CA ILE A 163 -6.56 7.55 -2.61
C ILE A 163 -5.02 7.56 -2.47
N GLY A 164 -4.30 7.91 -3.53
CA GLY A 164 -2.84 7.97 -3.52
C GLY A 164 -2.32 9.04 -2.56
N PHE A 165 -2.91 10.23 -2.61
CA PHE A 165 -2.57 11.31 -1.70
C PHE A 165 -2.83 10.93 -0.23
N GLN A 166 -3.99 10.36 0.07
CA GLN A 166 -4.31 9.88 1.42
C GLN A 166 -3.30 8.82 1.89
N GLY A 167 -2.94 7.87 1.03
CA GLY A 167 -1.97 6.83 1.36
C GLY A 167 -0.57 7.37 1.64
N LEU A 168 -0.10 8.31 0.82
CA LEU A 168 1.18 9.00 1.04
C LEU A 168 1.13 9.86 2.29
N PHE A 169 0.08 10.67 2.46
CA PHE A 169 -0.09 11.53 3.63
C PHE A 169 -0.05 10.73 4.94
N CYS A 170 -0.83 9.64 5.05
CA CYS A 170 -0.81 8.78 6.24
C CYS A 170 0.59 8.18 6.48
N THR A 171 1.28 7.78 5.42
CA THR A 171 2.63 7.22 5.51
C THR A 171 3.62 8.27 6.02
N TYR A 172 3.64 9.47 5.41
CA TYR A 172 4.52 10.55 5.83
C TYR A 172 4.19 11.09 7.21
N LEU A 173 2.93 11.14 7.59
CA LEU A 173 2.53 11.55 8.95
C LEU A 173 3.16 10.65 10.01
N LEU A 174 3.22 9.33 9.76
CA LEU A 174 3.80 8.39 10.70
C LEU A 174 5.33 8.35 10.65
N THR A 175 5.91 8.44 9.45
CA THR A 175 7.36 8.34 9.25
C THR A 175 8.07 9.69 9.28
N GLY A 176 7.32 10.77 9.12
CA GLY A 176 7.86 12.13 8.99
C GLY A 176 8.69 12.58 10.18
N LEU A 177 8.30 12.18 11.39
CA LEU A 177 9.09 12.52 12.59
C LEU A 177 10.51 11.93 12.50
N GLY A 178 10.62 10.65 12.14
CA GLY A 178 11.93 10.03 11.93
C GLY A 178 12.73 10.71 10.83
N CYS A 179 12.07 11.05 9.70
CA CYS A 179 12.69 11.76 8.59
C CYS A 179 13.19 13.16 9.00
N LEU A 180 12.39 13.91 9.78
CA LEU A 180 12.78 15.24 10.27
C LEU A 180 13.97 15.18 11.23
N ILE A 181 13.99 14.21 12.14
CA ILE A 181 15.13 14.01 13.05
C ILE A 181 16.39 13.66 12.25
N MET A 182 16.26 12.81 11.22
CA MET A 182 17.39 12.46 10.36
C MET A 182 17.89 13.65 9.54
N LEU A 183 16.97 14.48 9.01
CA LEU A 183 17.31 15.72 8.32
C LEU A 183 18.06 16.70 9.27
N PHE A 184 17.53 16.90 10.46
CA PHE A 184 18.18 17.74 11.47
C PHE A 184 19.59 17.20 11.83
N SER A 185 19.73 15.89 12.00
CA SER A 185 21.02 15.24 12.22
C SER A 185 22.00 15.51 11.08
N TRP A 186 21.54 15.46 9.85
CA TRP A 186 22.38 15.72 8.68
C TRP A 186 22.83 17.18 8.62
N GLU A 187 21.88 18.10 8.65
CA GLU A 187 22.18 19.54 8.53
C GLU A 187 23.01 20.08 9.68
N PHE A 188 22.61 19.78 10.90
CA PHE A 188 23.19 20.36 12.09
C PHE A 188 24.39 19.54 12.61
N GLY A 189 24.27 18.23 12.62
CA GLY A 189 25.27 17.36 13.20
C GLY A 189 26.42 17.04 12.25
N TRP A 190 26.12 16.53 11.06
CA TRP A 190 27.14 16.08 10.12
C TRP A 190 27.82 17.23 9.36
N LEU A 191 27.01 18.09 8.75
CA LEU A 191 27.54 19.20 7.94
C LEU A 191 28.35 20.17 8.79
N ASN A 192 27.83 20.53 9.96
CA ASN A 192 28.55 21.43 10.87
C ASN A 192 29.77 20.79 11.55
N SER A 193 29.74 19.47 11.82
CA SER A 193 30.87 18.77 12.41
C SER A 193 32.09 18.73 11.48
N PHE A 194 31.87 18.61 10.17
CA PHE A 194 32.95 18.71 9.19
C PHE A 194 33.52 20.12 9.02
N ASN A 195 32.68 21.15 9.24
CA ASN A 195 33.07 22.55 9.00
C ASN A 195 33.53 23.29 10.27
N LYS A 196 33.05 22.89 11.45
CA LYS A 196 33.26 23.64 12.71
C LYS A 196 34.02 22.92 13.83
N GLY A 197 34.48 21.68 13.58
CA GLY A 197 35.25 20.92 14.56
C GLY A 197 34.41 19.99 15.46
N TYR A 198 35.10 19.34 16.42
CA TYR A 198 34.60 18.18 17.18
C TYR A 198 33.50 18.45 18.19
N GLU A 199 33.20 19.69 18.55
CA GLU A 199 32.25 20.03 19.63
C GLU A 199 30.82 19.54 19.32
N GLN A 200 30.44 19.43 18.06
CA GLN A 200 29.12 18.97 17.61
C GLN A 200 29.11 17.53 17.09
N ALA A 201 30.25 16.84 17.09
CA ALA A 201 30.37 15.50 16.54
C ALA A 201 29.47 14.44 17.22
N LEU A 202 29.11 14.65 18.50
CA LEU A 202 28.19 13.73 19.22
C LEU A 202 26.73 13.97 18.87
N ILE A 203 26.32 15.22 18.60
CA ILE A 203 24.91 15.57 18.34
C ILE A 203 24.42 14.91 17.05
N GLY A 204 25.19 14.98 15.96
CA GLY A 204 24.83 14.39 14.67
C GLY A 204 24.57 12.88 14.73
N PRO A 205 25.55 12.07 15.18
CA PRO A 205 25.39 10.62 15.29
C PRO A 205 24.26 10.19 16.23
N LEU A 206 24.11 10.81 17.41
CA LEU A 206 23.07 10.44 18.38
C LEU A 206 21.68 10.77 17.86
N THR A 207 21.48 11.98 17.31
CA THR A 207 20.19 12.35 16.71
C THR A 207 19.89 11.54 15.46
N GLY A 208 20.89 11.20 14.64
CA GLY A 208 20.76 10.33 13.50
C GLY A 208 20.28 8.93 13.90
N LEU A 209 20.90 8.32 14.91
CA LEU A 209 20.48 7.04 15.45
C LEU A 209 19.07 7.09 16.01
N LEU A 210 18.70 8.16 16.71
CA LEU A 210 17.33 8.37 17.20
C LEU A 210 16.34 8.45 16.03
N GLY A 211 16.65 9.23 15.00
CA GLY A 211 15.83 9.36 13.80
C GLY A 211 15.63 8.02 13.09
N ILE A 212 16.71 7.25 12.92
CA ILE A 212 16.68 5.89 12.36
C ILE A 212 15.79 4.98 13.22
N PHE A 213 15.93 5.00 14.54
CA PHE A 213 15.12 4.18 15.43
C PHE A 213 13.63 4.51 15.32
N VAL A 214 13.27 5.80 15.39
CA VAL A 214 11.88 6.27 15.24
C VAL A 214 11.32 5.86 13.87
N PHE A 215 12.11 6.01 12.82
CA PHE A 215 11.72 5.59 11.47
C PHE A 215 11.49 4.08 11.37
N ILE A 216 12.37 3.26 11.95
CA ILE A 216 12.23 1.80 11.96
C ILE A 216 10.95 1.37 12.65
N VAL A 217 10.63 1.97 13.81
CA VAL A 217 9.39 1.68 14.54
C VAL A 217 8.16 1.95 13.67
N ALA A 218 8.16 3.07 12.95
CA ALA A 218 7.10 3.38 11.98
C ALA A 218 7.08 2.38 10.82
N MET A 219 8.24 2.02 10.26
CA MET A 219 8.34 1.12 9.12
C MET A 219 7.93 -0.33 9.42
N VAL A 220 8.08 -0.79 10.66
CA VAL A 220 7.53 -2.08 11.08
C VAL A 220 6.00 -2.12 10.94
N TYR A 221 5.35 -0.97 11.03
CA TYR A 221 3.89 -0.86 10.97
C TYR A 221 3.36 -0.57 9.56
N VAL A 222 3.99 0.35 8.85
CA VAL A 222 3.52 0.97 7.60
C VAL A 222 3.09 -0.03 6.51
N PRO A 223 3.85 -1.07 6.13
CA PRO A 223 3.46 -1.93 5.01
C PRO A 223 2.11 -2.63 5.22
N MET A 224 1.82 -3.10 6.44
CA MET A 224 0.54 -3.73 6.76
C MET A 224 -0.60 -2.72 6.87
N ALA A 225 -0.34 -1.55 7.45
CA ALA A 225 -1.30 -0.46 7.57
C ALA A 225 -1.77 0.05 6.19
N GLN A 226 -0.85 0.17 5.24
CA GLN A 226 -1.17 0.56 3.88
C GLN A 226 -2.10 -0.45 3.18
N VAL A 227 -1.89 -1.76 3.39
CA VAL A 227 -2.80 -2.78 2.85
C VAL A 227 -4.15 -2.71 3.55
N HIS A 228 -4.17 -2.50 4.87
CA HIS A 228 -5.42 -2.38 5.62
C HIS A 228 -6.25 -1.18 5.15
N GLN A 229 -5.63 -0.02 4.99
CA GLN A 229 -6.24 1.16 4.37
C GLN A 229 -6.75 0.87 2.95
N ALA A 230 -5.95 0.19 2.13
CA ALA A 230 -6.33 -0.14 0.76
C ALA A 230 -7.56 -1.06 0.70
N VAL A 231 -7.61 -2.07 1.58
CA VAL A 231 -8.69 -3.07 1.62
C VAL A 231 -10.00 -2.47 2.12
N THR A 232 -9.93 -1.66 3.17
CA THR A 232 -11.11 -1.01 3.74
C THR A 232 -11.62 0.16 2.91
N GLY A 233 -10.72 0.82 2.14
CA GLY A 233 -11.04 2.06 1.42
C GLY A 233 -11.12 3.29 2.32
N ASP A 234 -10.86 3.15 3.64
CA ASP A 234 -10.89 4.21 4.62
C ASP A 234 -9.46 4.57 5.08
N TYR A 235 -9.07 5.85 4.98
CA TYR A 235 -7.76 6.31 5.43
C TYR A 235 -7.59 6.17 6.96
N ARG A 236 -8.69 6.21 7.74
CA ARG A 236 -8.67 6.04 9.19
C ARG A 236 -8.22 4.63 9.60
N ALA A 237 -8.51 3.64 8.77
CA ALA A 237 -8.06 2.27 9.00
C ALA A 237 -6.52 2.15 9.00
N PHE A 238 -5.79 3.08 8.38
CA PHE A 238 -4.34 3.14 8.49
C PHE A 238 -3.88 3.26 9.95
N PHE A 239 -4.64 3.93 10.80
CA PHE A 239 -4.32 4.16 12.21
C PHE A 239 -4.95 3.15 13.16
N ASP A 240 -5.52 2.06 12.66
CA ASP A 240 -5.97 0.94 13.52
C ASP A 240 -4.76 0.12 14.01
N ILE A 241 -4.00 0.76 14.93
CA ILE A 241 -2.73 0.23 15.44
C ILE A 241 -2.92 -1.15 16.08
N ARG A 242 -4.01 -1.34 16.83
CA ARG A 242 -4.26 -2.61 17.55
C ARG A 242 -4.47 -3.76 16.58
N PHE A 243 -5.31 -3.55 15.57
CA PHE A 243 -5.61 -4.57 14.58
C PHE A 243 -4.39 -4.90 13.71
N VAL A 244 -3.75 -3.87 13.15
CA VAL A 244 -2.57 -4.04 12.29
C VAL A 244 -1.42 -4.74 13.03
N TRP A 245 -1.20 -4.38 14.30
CA TRP A 245 -0.17 -5.05 15.11
C TRP A 245 -0.49 -6.52 15.38
N ARG A 246 -1.77 -6.87 15.60
CA ARG A 246 -2.22 -8.28 15.71
C ARG A 246 -1.94 -9.04 14.40
N LEU A 247 -2.15 -8.42 13.23
CA LEU A 247 -1.83 -9.02 11.92
C LEU A 247 -0.32 -9.32 11.78
N ILE A 248 0.53 -8.35 12.10
CA ILE A 248 2.00 -8.52 12.06
C ILE A 248 2.42 -9.66 12.99
N ARG A 249 1.94 -9.68 14.24
CA ARG A 249 2.25 -10.72 15.23
C ARG A 249 1.77 -12.11 14.80
N ALA A 250 0.65 -12.20 14.10
CA ALA A 250 0.11 -13.48 13.64
C ALA A 250 0.98 -14.14 12.55
N ARG A 251 1.69 -13.34 11.76
CA ARG A 251 2.54 -13.79 10.65
C ARG A 251 3.97 -13.23 10.71
N LEU A 252 4.49 -13.05 11.92
CA LEU A 252 5.77 -12.36 12.15
C LEU A 252 6.93 -12.93 11.31
N SER A 253 7.09 -14.25 11.22
CA SER A 253 8.15 -14.87 10.41
C SER A 253 8.04 -14.52 8.92
N VAL A 254 6.83 -14.58 8.37
CA VAL A 254 6.59 -14.19 6.96
C VAL A 254 6.75 -12.69 6.77
N TYR A 255 6.45 -11.92 7.81
CA TYR A 255 6.64 -10.47 7.80
C TYR A 255 8.12 -10.07 7.80
N VAL A 256 8.97 -10.79 8.54
CA VAL A 256 10.44 -10.64 8.48
C VAL A 256 10.96 -10.91 7.07
N ILE A 257 10.47 -11.98 6.44
CA ILE A 257 10.80 -12.27 5.03
C ILE A 257 10.33 -11.14 4.10
N LEU A 258 9.13 -10.58 4.32
CA LEU A 258 8.66 -9.43 3.56
C LEU A 258 9.61 -8.24 3.69
N ALA A 259 10.02 -7.89 4.92
CA ALA A 259 10.94 -6.79 5.17
C ALA A 259 12.29 -7.02 4.45
N ALA A 260 12.84 -8.24 4.53
CA ALA A 260 14.07 -8.61 3.84
C ALA A 260 13.92 -8.49 2.31
N LEU A 261 12.79 -8.96 1.76
CA LEU A 261 12.51 -8.84 0.32
C LEU A 261 12.34 -7.38 -0.11
N ILE A 262 11.69 -6.54 0.69
CA ILE A 262 11.56 -5.10 0.40
C ILE A 262 12.95 -4.47 0.36
N THR A 263 13.80 -4.78 1.34
CA THR A 263 15.19 -4.29 1.40
C THR A 263 15.97 -4.71 0.17
N LEU A 264 15.84 -5.98 -0.24
CA LEU A 264 16.52 -6.50 -1.43
C LEU A 264 16.00 -5.87 -2.74
N ILE A 265 14.67 -5.75 -2.89
CA ILE A 265 14.03 -5.18 -4.08
C ILE A 265 14.37 -3.68 -4.23
N SER A 266 14.65 -2.98 -3.15
CA SER A 266 15.06 -1.58 -3.20
C SER A 266 16.55 -1.39 -3.58
N LEU A 267 17.40 -2.42 -3.53
CA LEU A 267 18.84 -2.30 -3.86
C LEU A 267 19.11 -1.72 -5.25
N PRO A 268 18.44 -2.14 -6.34
CA PRO A 268 18.67 -1.55 -7.66
C PRO A 268 18.43 -0.04 -7.69
N LEU A 269 17.39 0.43 -6.96
CA LEU A 269 17.11 1.85 -6.88
C LEU A 269 18.18 2.61 -6.07
N GLU A 270 18.67 2.02 -4.98
CA GLU A 270 19.76 2.61 -4.18
C GLU A 270 21.07 2.67 -4.97
N ILE A 271 21.41 1.62 -5.72
CA ILE A 271 22.57 1.60 -6.59
C ILE A 271 22.47 2.70 -7.64
N LEU A 272 21.31 2.83 -8.30
CA LEU A 272 21.08 3.90 -9.26
C LEU A 272 21.20 5.28 -8.60
N LYS A 273 20.70 5.44 -7.38
CA LYS A 273 20.74 6.71 -6.65
C LYS A 273 22.16 7.12 -6.26
N THR A 274 23.04 6.16 -5.95
CA THR A 274 24.45 6.44 -5.63
C THR A 274 25.32 6.57 -6.88
N ALA A 275 24.88 6.08 -8.02
CA ALA A 275 25.64 6.09 -9.27
C ALA A 275 26.16 7.48 -9.68
N PRO A 276 25.42 8.60 -9.53
CA PRO A 276 25.93 9.92 -9.90
C PRO A 276 27.21 10.33 -9.17
N ALA A 277 27.43 9.84 -7.95
CA ALA A 277 28.67 10.13 -7.22
C ALA A 277 29.93 9.59 -7.89
N PHE A 278 29.77 8.60 -8.77
CA PHE A 278 30.88 7.96 -9.50
C PHE A 278 31.03 8.43 -10.96
N PHE A 279 30.16 9.33 -11.42
CA PHE A 279 30.18 9.80 -12.82
C PHE A 279 30.83 11.18 -12.98
N GLY A 280 31.28 11.82 -11.89
CA GLY A 280 31.86 13.17 -11.93
C GLY A 280 32.94 13.31 -13.00
N ASP A 281 33.95 12.45 -12.92
CA ASP A 281 35.12 12.49 -13.82
C ASP A 281 34.75 12.23 -15.29
N TRP A 282 33.71 11.41 -15.53
CA TRP A 282 33.29 11.06 -16.89
C TRP A 282 32.49 12.18 -17.58
N THR A 283 31.88 13.06 -16.82
CA THR A 283 31.05 14.13 -17.34
C THR A 283 31.78 15.45 -17.53
N GLU A 284 33.02 15.56 -17.09
CA GLU A 284 33.81 16.80 -17.22
C GLU A 284 34.03 17.27 -18.66
N SER A 285 34.12 16.31 -19.60
CA SER A 285 34.33 16.59 -21.02
C SER A 285 33.01 16.77 -21.82
N TRP A 286 31.86 16.58 -21.17
CA TRP A 286 30.56 16.58 -21.85
C TRP A 286 30.00 18.01 -21.97
N SER A 287 29.33 18.26 -23.09
CA SER A 287 28.53 19.48 -23.25
C SER A 287 27.30 19.44 -22.32
N ASP A 288 26.77 20.61 -21.98
CA ASP A 288 25.58 20.74 -21.15
C ASP A 288 24.37 19.99 -21.73
N ALA A 289 24.26 19.93 -23.06
CA ALA A 289 23.20 19.19 -23.74
C ALA A 289 23.32 17.67 -23.54
N GLU A 290 24.53 17.13 -23.56
CA GLU A 290 24.79 15.70 -23.30
C GLU A 290 24.50 15.32 -21.86
N VAL A 291 24.91 16.18 -20.93
CA VAL A 291 24.63 15.98 -19.50
C VAL A 291 23.11 16.01 -19.22
N LEU A 292 22.39 16.98 -19.79
CA LEU A 292 20.93 17.06 -19.64
C LEU A 292 20.21 15.84 -20.24
N LYS A 293 20.66 15.34 -21.38
CA LYS A 293 20.11 14.12 -22.00
C LYS A 293 20.38 12.90 -21.13
N MET A 294 21.59 12.78 -20.60
CA MET A 294 21.94 11.69 -19.67
C MET A 294 21.09 11.76 -18.40
N LEU A 295 20.88 12.96 -17.84
CA LEU A 295 20.06 13.20 -16.68
C LEU A 295 18.59 12.74 -16.90
N GLN A 296 18.00 13.10 -18.05
CA GLN A 296 16.64 12.67 -18.39
C GLN A 296 16.53 11.13 -18.46
N ASN A 297 17.48 10.47 -19.12
CA ASN A 297 17.53 9.02 -19.21
C ASN A 297 17.70 8.37 -17.82
N TYR A 298 18.55 8.93 -16.99
CA TYR A 298 18.78 8.50 -15.61
C TYR A 298 17.49 8.54 -14.79
N TYR A 299 16.78 9.67 -14.80
CA TYR A 299 15.51 9.80 -14.07
C TYR A 299 14.44 8.84 -14.60
N LEU A 300 14.40 8.61 -15.92
CA LEU A 300 13.46 7.66 -16.53
C LEU A 300 13.75 6.23 -16.05
N ILE A 301 15.02 5.81 -16.02
CA ILE A 301 15.42 4.49 -15.53
C ILE A 301 15.06 4.34 -14.04
N CYS A 302 15.36 5.34 -13.22
CA CYS A 302 14.99 5.35 -11.80
C CYS A 302 13.48 5.22 -11.61
N SER A 303 12.69 5.94 -12.40
CA SER A 303 11.23 5.89 -12.33
C SER A 303 10.66 4.51 -12.71
N LEU A 304 11.24 3.86 -13.72
CA LEU A 304 10.86 2.50 -14.13
C LEU A 304 11.18 1.49 -13.02
N VAL A 305 12.39 1.55 -12.45
CA VAL A 305 12.81 0.67 -11.35
C VAL A 305 11.95 0.89 -10.12
N LEU A 306 11.65 2.15 -9.77
CA LEU A 306 10.75 2.50 -8.67
C LEU A 306 9.36 1.88 -8.86
N PHE A 307 8.78 2.01 -10.06
CA PHE A 307 7.45 1.48 -10.33
C PHE A 307 7.39 -0.04 -10.22
N VAL A 308 8.38 -0.76 -10.78
CA VAL A 308 8.46 -2.22 -10.68
C VAL A 308 8.63 -2.66 -9.23
N SER A 309 9.51 -2.02 -8.49
CA SER A 309 9.75 -2.29 -7.06
C SER A 309 8.46 -2.08 -6.24
N LEU A 310 7.73 -1.00 -6.50
CA LEU A 310 6.45 -0.69 -5.88
C LEU A 310 5.40 -1.78 -6.15
N LEU A 311 5.31 -2.28 -7.38
CA LEU A 311 4.37 -3.35 -7.72
C LEU A 311 4.67 -4.65 -6.98
N ILE A 312 5.93 -5.08 -6.98
CA ILE A 312 6.33 -6.32 -6.31
C ILE A 312 6.06 -6.24 -4.82
N TRP A 313 6.47 -5.14 -4.19
CA TRP A 313 6.23 -4.91 -2.78
C TRP A 313 4.74 -4.94 -2.42
N ARG A 314 3.91 -4.19 -3.15
CA ARG A 314 2.46 -4.13 -2.91
C ARG A 314 1.80 -5.49 -3.08
N TRP A 315 2.23 -6.27 -4.06
CA TRP A 315 1.74 -7.63 -4.27
C TRP A 315 2.09 -8.54 -3.09
N LEU A 316 3.33 -8.52 -2.61
CA LEU A 316 3.78 -9.32 -1.48
C LEU A 316 3.01 -8.95 -0.20
N ALA A 317 2.92 -7.65 0.11
CA ALA A 317 2.21 -7.17 1.29
C ALA A 317 0.72 -7.59 1.28
N ALA A 318 0.04 -7.47 0.13
CA ALA A 318 -1.35 -7.89 -0.02
C ALA A 318 -1.54 -9.40 0.23
N ARG A 319 -0.61 -10.24 -0.24
CA ARG A 319 -0.64 -11.69 0.00
C ARG A 319 -0.47 -12.06 1.47
N ILE A 320 0.43 -11.37 2.15
CA ILE A 320 0.67 -11.61 3.57
C ILE A 320 -0.53 -11.15 4.40
N TYR A 321 -1.06 -9.96 4.12
CA TYR A 321 -2.25 -9.42 4.76
C TYR A 321 -3.43 -10.39 4.65
N GLN A 322 -3.72 -10.90 3.46
CA GLN A 322 -4.78 -11.85 3.20
C GLN A 322 -4.71 -13.08 4.12
N SER A 323 -3.52 -13.63 4.30
CA SER A 323 -3.31 -14.80 5.16
C SER A 323 -3.28 -14.45 6.65
N ALA A 324 -2.84 -13.22 7.00
CA ALA A 324 -2.77 -12.75 8.37
C ALA A 324 -4.16 -12.53 8.97
N VAL A 325 -5.08 -11.92 8.21
CA VAL A 325 -6.47 -11.70 8.65
C VAL A 325 -7.14 -13.03 9.03
N LEU A 326 -7.09 -14.03 8.13
CA LEU A 326 -7.68 -15.34 8.43
C LEU A 326 -7.03 -16.02 9.65
N LYS A 327 -5.72 -15.86 9.83
CA LYS A 327 -5.02 -16.44 10.98
C LYS A 327 -5.35 -15.76 12.30
N VAL A 328 -5.57 -14.45 12.30
CA VAL A 328 -5.97 -13.69 13.49
C VAL A 328 -7.38 -14.09 13.93
N LEU A 329 -8.29 -14.18 12.96
CA LEU A 329 -9.67 -14.63 13.22
C LEU A 329 -9.71 -16.09 13.70
N GLY A 330 -8.99 -17.00 13.05
CA GLY A 330 -8.93 -18.42 13.45
C GLY A 330 -8.29 -18.66 14.83
N ARG A 331 -7.52 -17.66 15.34
CA ARG A 331 -6.98 -17.70 16.71
C ARG A 331 -7.88 -17.02 17.76
N GLY A 332 -8.98 -16.43 17.33
CA GLY A 332 -9.85 -15.65 18.22
C GLY A 332 -9.19 -14.38 18.78
N TRP A 333 -8.10 -13.87 18.15
CA TRP A 333 -7.45 -12.64 18.62
C TRP A 333 -8.25 -11.38 18.27
N VAL A 334 -9.13 -11.49 17.32
CA VAL A 334 -10.05 -10.45 16.89
C VAL A 334 -11.41 -11.07 16.69
N THR A 335 -12.43 -10.41 17.21
CA THR A 335 -13.82 -10.79 17.02
C THR A 335 -14.38 -10.12 15.77
N ARG A 336 -15.52 -10.62 15.27
CA ARG A 336 -16.21 -10.01 14.14
C ARG A 336 -16.57 -8.54 14.39
N ALA A 337 -16.96 -8.21 15.63
CA ALA A 337 -17.36 -6.85 16.02
C ALA A 337 -16.19 -5.84 16.00
N GLU A 338 -14.95 -6.32 16.14
CA GLU A 338 -13.75 -5.48 16.08
C GLU A 338 -13.24 -5.25 14.66
N LEU A 339 -13.83 -5.94 13.67
CA LEU A 339 -13.43 -5.75 12.27
C LEU A 339 -14.04 -4.49 11.68
N HIS A 340 -13.29 -3.87 10.77
CA HIS A 340 -13.85 -2.81 9.93
C HIS A 340 -15.08 -3.33 9.16
N PRO A 341 -16.18 -2.57 9.06
CA PRO A 341 -17.44 -3.04 8.46
C PRO A 341 -17.28 -3.61 7.04
N THR A 342 -16.49 -2.97 6.20
CA THR A 342 -16.19 -3.47 4.83
C THR A 342 -15.57 -4.86 4.87
N LEU A 343 -14.61 -5.08 5.78
CA LEU A 343 -13.90 -6.34 5.92
C LEU A 343 -14.83 -7.45 6.42
N ALA A 344 -15.64 -7.14 7.44
CA ALA A 344 -16.63 -8.05 7.99
C ALA A 344 -17.65 -8.48 6.93
N ASN A 345 -18.19 -7.52 6.18
CA ASN A 345 -19.13 -7.78 5.09
C ASN A 345 -18.54 -8.70 4.00
N TRP A 346 -17.29 -8.48 3.60
CA TRP A 346 -16.65 -9.34 2.59
C TRP A 346 -16.43 -10.77 3.07
N LEU A 347 -15.97 -10.93 4.31
CA LEU A 347 -15.74 -12.26 4.90
C LEU A 347 -17.04 -13.01 5.13
N ASP A 348 -18.10 -12.32 5.57
CA ASP A 348 -19.45 -12.89 5.70
C ASP A 348 -19.99 -13.38 4.36
N ARG A 349 -19.93 -12.52 3.35
CA ARG A 349 -20.42 -12.87 2.01
C ARG A 349 -19.67 -14.00 1.37
N LEU A 350 -18.38 -14.17 1.70
CA LEU A 350 -17.56 -15.27 1.22
C LEU A 350 -17.70 -16.55 2.05
N ASP A 351 -18.37 -16.47 3.20
CA ASP A 351 -18.53 -17.59 4.15
C ASP A 351 -17.18 -18.25 4.51
N ILE A 352 -16.19 -17.40 4.81
CA ILE A 352 -14.82 -17.84 5.13
C ILE A 352 -14.37 -17.44 6.54
N PHE A 353 -15.31 -17.12 7.43
CA PHE A 353 -14.97 -16.90 8.83
C PHE A 353 -14.42 -18.19 9.43
N PRO A 354 -13.14 -18.23 9.86
CA PRO A 354 -12.60 -19.42 10.48
C PRO A 354 -13.21 -19.58 11.88
N VAL A 355 -13.58 -20.81 12.19
CA VAL A 355 -13.98 -21.16 13.56
C VAL A 355 -12.77 -21.06 14.48
N PRO A 356 -12.83 -20.32 15.60
CA PRO A 356 -11.70 -20.21 16.51
C PRO A 356 -11.34 -21.59 17.10
N THR A 357 -10.11 -22.02 16.89
CA THR A 357 -9.57 -23.23 17.51
C THR A 357 -8.94 -22.85 18.86
N LEU A 358 -9.58 -23.27 19.96
CA LEU A 358 -9.01 -23.14 21.30
C LEU A 358 -7.85 -24.13 21.44
N GLU A 359 -6.63 -23.64 21.60
CA GLU A 359 -5.47 -24.49 21.95
C GLU A 359 -5.65 -24.96 23.41
N SER A 360 -5.70 -26.29 23.65
CA SER A 360 -5.80 -26.87 24.97
C SER A 360 -4.56 -26.50 25.82
N ALA A 361 -4.82 -26.05 27.08
CA ALA A 361 -3.78 -25.73 28.01
C ALA A 361 -3.23 -27.05 28.65
N GLY A 362 -1.96 -27.37 28.37
CA GLY A 362 -1.25 -28.52 28.92
C GLY A 362 0.23 -28.22 29.15
N LEU A 363 0.95 -29.14 29.82
CA LEU A 363 2.37 -28.98 30.15
C LEU A 363 3.21 -28.73 28.85
N THR A 364 2.83 -29.40 27.77
CA THR A 364 3.37 -29.16 26.43
C THR A 364 3.15 -27.72 25.95
N TYR A 365 2.09 -27.05 26.41
CA TYR A 365 1.81 -25.65 26.12
C TYR A 365 2.84 -24.71 26.76
N LEU A 366 3.27 -24.97 28.01
CA LEU A 366 4.25 -24.13 28.72
C LEU A 366 5.63 -24.19 28.08
N VAL A 367 6.14 -25.37 27.75
CA VAL A 367 7.43 -25.56 27.06
C VAL A 367 7.36 -24.91 25.66
N LYS A 368 6.28 -25.14 24.92
CA LYS A 368 6.02 -24.57 23.60
C LYS A 368 5.83 -23.06 23.67
N SER A 369 5.30 -22.50 24.76
CA SER A 369 5.13 -21.08 25.01
C SER A 369 6.47 -20.38 25.25
N GLY A 370 7.39 -20.97 26.02
CA GLY A 370 8.72 -20.46 26.28
C GLY A 370 9.55 -20.36 24.98
N SER A 371 9.63 -21.46 24.23
CA SER A 371 10.35 -21.48 22.96
C SER A 371 9.74 -20.51 21.93
N ARG A 372 8.40 -20.39 21.86
CA ARG A 372 7.72 -19.40 21.03
C ARG A 372 8.04 -17.96 21.44
N SER A 373 8.26 -17.69 22.73
CA SER A 373 8.62 -16.35 23.22
C SER A 373 10.03 -15.97 22.76
N VAL A 374 11.01 -16.85 22.94
CA VAL A 374 12.39 -16.64 22.47
C VAL A 374 12.39 -16.45 20.96
N TYR A 375 11.78 -17.36 20.21
CA TYR A 375 11.66 -17.28 18.75
C TYR A 375 11.06 -15.93 18.29
N ARG A 376 10.01 -15.45 18.94
CA ARG A 376 9.41 -14.15 18.60
C ARG A 376 10.33 -12.99 18.87
N ARG A 377 11.05 -13.00 19.99
CA ARG A 377 12.05 -11.95 20.32
C ARG A 377 13.15 -11.93 19.26
N THR A 378 13.69 -13.08 18.89
CA THR A 378 14.69 -13.19 17.83
C THR A 378 14.17 -12.63 16.50
N LEU A 379 12.92 -12.92 16.13
CA LEU A 379 12.32 -12.36 14.90
C LEU A 379 12.16 -10.83 14.96
N TYR A 380 11.83 -10.24 16.12
CA TYR A 380 11.77 -8.78 16.25
C TYR A 380 13.15 -8.14 16.16
N VAL A 381 14.17 -8.75 16.76
CA VAL A 381 15.56 -8.30 16.63
C VAL A 381 16.01 -8.35 15.17
N LEU A 382 15.74 -9.47 14.50
CA LEU A 382 16.06 -9.63 13.08
C LEU A 382 15.31 -8.59 12.21
N LEU A 383 14.03 -8.36 12.48
CA LEU A 383 13.22 -7.35 11.80
C LEU A 383 13.81 -5.94 11.97
N PHE A 384 14.24 -5.62 13.19
CA PHE A 384 14.91 -4.35 13.47
C PHE A 384 16.19 -4.19 12.63
N PHE A 385 17.07 -5.18 12.60
CA PHE A 385 18.31 -5.11 11.83
C PHE A 385 18.08 -5.06 10.32
N ILE A 386 17.06 -5.74 9.80
CA ILE A 386 16.69 -5.64 8.38
C ILE A 386 16.27 -4.21 8.05
N TRP A 387 15.39 -3.60 8.83
CA TRP A 387 14.97 -2.22 8.63
C TRP A 387 16.09 -1.22 8.90
N PHE A 388 16.96 -1.50 9.87
CA PHE A 388 18.17 -0.71 10.08
C PHE A 388 19.06 -0.71 8.83
N GLY A 389 19.33 -1.87 8.24
CA GLY A 389 20.09 -1.99 7.00
C GLY A 389 19.41 -1.28 5.83
N PHE A 390 18.06 -1.32 5.76
CA PHE A 390 17.30 -0.58 4.76
C PHE A 390 17.48 0.93 4.90
N VAL A 391 17.39 1.48 6.11
CA VAL A 391 17.52 2.91 6.36
C VAL A 391 18.98 3.37 6.23
N ALA A 392 19.93 2.56 6.70
CA ALA A 392 21.35 2.85 6.57
C ALA A 392 21.79 3.05 5.11
N LYS A 393 21.24 2.28 4.17
CA LYS A 393 21.49 2.47 2.72
C LYS A 393 21.12 3.87 2.26
N VAL A 394 19.97 4.38 2.71
CA VAL A 394 19.50 5.72 2.35
C VAL A 394 20.47 6.78 2.85
N TYR A 395 20.96 6.62 4.08
CA TYR A 395 21.99 7.51 4.64
C TYR A 395 23.29 7.47 3.83
N VAL A 396 23.77 6.28 3.51
CA VAL A 396 24.99 6.14 2.68
C VAL A 396 24.78 6.80 1.31
N GLY A 397 23.64 6.58 0.68
CA GLY A 397 23.32 7.21 -0.60
C GLY A 397 23.30 8.73 -0.53
N GLN A 398 22.78 9.30 0.56
CA GLN A 398 22.77 10.75 0.76
C GLN A 398 24.16 11.31 1.07
N PHE A 399 24.93 10.63 1.89
CA PHE A 399 26.32 11.01 2.17
C PHE A 399 27.13 11.09 0.88
N LEU A 400 27.00 10.11 -0.01
CA LEU A 400 27.72 10.11 -1.29
C LEU A 400 27.24 11.22 -2.25
N ASN A 401 25.95 11.57 -2.21
CA ASN A 401 25.39 12.57 -3.13
C ASN A 401 25.38 14.00 -2.59
N TYR A 402 25.75 14.22 -1.35
CA TYR A 402 25.92 15.56 -0.72
C TYR A 402 24.68 16.48 -0.75
N HIS A 403 23.44 15.92 -0.65
CA HIS A 403 22.23 16.74 -0.69
C HIS A 403 21.37 16.62 0.58
N PRO A 404 21.60 17.51 1.56
CA PRO A 404 20.88 17.49 2.81
C PRO A 404 19.39 17.82 2.68
N PHE A 405 19.02 18.79 1.85
CA PHE A 405 17.62 19.21 1.69
C PHE A 405 16.74 18.09 1.11
N GLU A 406 17.27 17.33 0.20
CA GLU A 406 16.55 16.23 -0.44
C GLU A 406 16.46 14.98 0.43
N ALA A 407 17.25 14.92 1.51
CA ALA A 407 17.18 13.86 2.50
C ALA A 407 15.76 13.70 3.05
N PHE A 408 15.06 14.79 3.31
CA PHE A 408 13.68 14.77 3.75
C PHE A 408 12.73 14.26 2.66
N MET A 409 12.92 14.66 1.40
CA MET A 409 12.14 14.22 0.26
C MET A 409 12.48 12.78 -0.14
N ASN A 410 13.69 12.32 0.15
CA ASN A 410 14.17 10.97 -0.10
C ASN A 410 13.71 9.97 0.97
N HIS A 411 12.44 10.03 1.30
CA HIS A 411 11.84 9.01 2.14
C HIS A 411 12.10 7.62 1.52
N PRO A 412 12.52 6.60 2.31
CA PRO A 412 12.83 5.26 1.77
C PRO A 412 11.72 4.60 0.96
N LEU A 413 10.47 5.04 1.14
CA LEU A 413 9.30 4.56 0.38
C LEU A 413 8.98 5.40 -0.86
N VAL A 414 9.53 6.61 -0.93
CA VAL A 414 9.36 7.55 -2.05
C VAL A 414 10.72 8.17 -2.27
N GLN A 415 11.54 7.52 -3.07
CA GLN A 415 12.88 7.97 -3.33
C GLN A 415 12.90 8.80 -4.60
N PHE A 416 13.39 10.05 -4.46
CA PHE A 416 13.68 10.89 -5.62
C PHE A 416 15.18 10.78 -5.88
N PRO A 417 15.60 10.25 -7.03
CA PRO A 417 16.99 10.30 -7.42
C PRO A 417 17.40 11.75 -7.63
N HIS A 418 18.58 12.10 -7.20
CA HIS A 418 19.16 13.42 -7.42
C HIS A 418 20.47 13.29 -8.17
N PHE A 419 20.71 14.20 -9.09
CA PHE A 419 21.94 14.34 -9.83
C PHE A 419 22.42 15.79 -9.68
N ASN A 420 23.59 15.97 -9.07
CA ASN A 420 24.16 17.30 -8.88
C ASN A 420 24.83 17.74 -10.20
N TYR A 421 24.14 18.59 -10.91
CA TYR A 421 24.65 19.18 -12.12
C TYR A 421 24.61 20.70 -12.02
N ILE A 422 25.76 21.36 -12.15
CA ILE A 422 25.89 22.81 -12.24
C ILE A 422 26.23 23.13 -13.70
N PRO A 423 25.35 23.87 -14.41
CA PRO A 423 25.65 24.31 -15.77
C PRO A 423 26.97 25.06 -15.85
N SER A 424 27.64 24.98 -17.00
CA SER A 424 28.95 25.57 -17.20
C SER A 424 28.97 27.08 -17.04
N ASP A 425 27.87 27.74 -17.37
CA ASP A 425 27.65 29.18 -17.20
C ASP A 425 27.54 29.64 -15.73
N LEU A 426 27.21 28.73 -14.81
CA LEU A 426 27.12 28.98 -13.37
C LEU A 426 28.36 28.53 -12.58
N LYS A 427 29.37 27.96 -13.27
CA LYS A 427 30.64 27.52 -12.63
C LYS A 427 31.66 28.66 -12.47
N SER A 428 31.34 29.89 -12.87
CA SER A 428 32.22 31.08 -12.80
C SER A 428 32.26 31.71 -11.42
#